data_52edde482d935752ccf11530a18bdad1
#
_entry.id   52edde482d935752ccf11530a18bdad1
#
_cell.length_a   1.000
_cell.length_b   1.000
_cell.length_c   1.000
_cell.angle_alpha   90.00
_cell.angle_beta   90.00
_cell.angle_gamma   90.00
#
_symmetry.space_group_name_H-M   'P 1'
#
loop_
_entity.id
_entity.type
_entity.pdbx_description
1 polymer ?
#
loop_
_entity_poly.entity_id
_entity_poly.type
_entity_poly.pdbx_seq_one_letter_code
_entity_poly.pdbx_strand_id
1 'polypeptide(L)'
;MRKLALATLSFALVLSLCPTTGMTAYAEDEKQLAVSDATSQIRSGHIENVTVAEDNYLGADFVMPGDYVADAILPANALQQIASGKDVDLWLESTREVSDDDAALIQTQLGDYLPITSFKLTSYWQVDGEAPVKGAAQTKDDAMVQISLALPDSAVNADPSITREYKVVCVYDGKAQVIPATFDPSDNTLRFRTNRLASFGLACKDTRDGKTVYPVMVRNSYAQQSGQGQYAAGDKVTVYSGEREGYMVDFWSASPQDKVTFTYEGADCAEFVMPDSPVVVTPTWIRIGDVKDVTDVSGNALHARLVDKGAALAGKVLDNEAMDLVKGGMEASIWLESSRGVTDADAAAIAGALGDWTLAEEIDLALFYEVDGKTVQVHEANEPLVVSLTLSDSTTGDTSKKTRSYEVIRVHDGKASVIHSSFDADAKTLTFETDRFSAYAVAYKDAVDEGIGGTTEDDGKAPAQDDDDALNSLLAMTGDVSMPTTLVLAALAALSILLVARRLRV
;
A
#
# COMPACT_ATOMS: atom_id res chain seq x y z
N MET A 1 43.77 4.34 -41.40
CA MET A 1 43.34 5.73 -41.63
C MET A 1 41.85 5.71 -41.98
N ARG A 2 40.98 5.91 -41.04
CA ARG A 2 39.56 6.30 -41.25
C ARG A 2 39.15 7.16 -40.09
N LYS A 3 38.83 8.42 -40.38
CA LYS A 3 38.37 9.45 -39.47
C LYS A 3 36.92 9.15 -39.09
N LEU A 4 36.61 9.09 -37.80
CA LEU A 4 35.24 9.08 -37.27
C LEU A 4 34.82 10.52 -36.97
N ALA A 5 33.76 10.96 -37.63
CA ALA A 5 33.17 12.27 -37.43
C ALA A 5 32.23 12.18 -36.21
N LEU A 6 32.40 13.14 -35.27
CA LEU A 6 31.54 13.35 -34.11
C LEU A 6 30.34 14.18 -34.57
N ALA A 7 29.13 13.64 -34.50
CA ALA A 7 27.90 14.39 -34.69
C ALA A 7 27.42 14.93 -33.36
N THR A 8 27.49 16.26 -33.19
CA THR A 8 26.88 16.99 -32.07
C THR A 8 25.39 17.15 -32.33
N LEU A 9 24.59 16.51 -31.51
CA LEU A 9 23.13 16.69 -31.50
C LEU A 9 22.78 17.88 -30.58
N SER A 10 22.36 19.01 -31.17
CA SER A 10 21.83 20.15 -30.43
C SER A 10 20.39 19.88 -30.09
N PHE A 11 20.07 19.71 -28.79
CA PHE A 11 18.71 19.69 -28.28
C PHE A 11 18.27 21.12 -27.98
N ALA A 12 17.33 21.64 -28.77
CA ALA A 12 16.66 22.91 -28.48
C ALA A 12 15.62 22.69 -27.37
N LEU A 13 15.89 23.26 -26.19
CA LEU A 13 14.97 23.32 -25.06
C LEU A 13 13.95 24.43 -25.30
N VAL A 14 12.69 24.06 -25.50
CA VAL A 14 11.57 24.99 -25.51
C VAL A 14 11.24 25.35 -24.05
N LEU A 15 11.64 26.52 -23.57
CA LEU A 15 11.19 27.08 -22.30
C LEU A 15 9.75 27.56 -22.44
N SER A 16 8.82 26.87 -21.82
CA SER A 16 7.47 27.36 -21.54
C SER A 16 7.53 28.27 -20.31
N LEU A 17 7.17 29.55 -20.52
CA LEU A 17 7.09 30.56 -19.47
C LEU A 17 5.95 30.24 -18.50
N CYS A 18 6.30 29.83 -17.27
CA CYS A 18 5.46 29.99 -16.09
C CYS A 18 5.93 31.19 -15.29
N PRO A 19 5.04 32.01 -14.71
CA PRO A 19 5.43 33.21 -14.02
C PRO A 19 6.16 32.92 -12.72
N THR A 20 7.46 33.26 -12.69
CA THR A 20 8.33 33.18 -11.52
C THR A 20 8.03 34.31 -10.56
N THR A 21 7.20 34.09 -9.57
CA THR A 21 7.20 34.87 -8.32
C THR A 21 7.66 33.96 -7.19
N GLY A 22 8.97 34.00 -6.90
CA GLY A 22 9.53 33.28 -5.75
C GLY A 22 11.01 32.87 -5.82
N MET A 23 11.70 33.08 -6.95
CA MET A 23 13.09 32.60 -7.10
C MET A 23 14.17 33.70 -7.02
N THR A 24 13.83 34.93 -6.64
CA THR A 24 14.82 36.01 -6.56
C THR A 24 15.53 36.12 -5.19
N ALA A 25 15.11 35.40 -4.17
CA ALA A 25 15.74 35.42 -2.84
C ALA A 25 16.99 34.56 -2.73
N TYR A 26 17.17 33.53 -3.60
CA TYR A 26 18.29 32.58 -3.47
C TYR A 26 19.59 33.01 -4.13
N ALA A 27 19.54 33.95 -5.08
CA ALA A 27 20.76 34.40 -5.80
C ALA A 27 21.51 35.53 -5.08
N GLU A 28 20.88 36.24 -4.15
CA GLU A 28 21.52 37.30 -3.38
C GLU A 28 22.33 36.78 -2.17
N ASP A 29 21.92 35.59 -1.60
CA ASP A 29 22.62 35.02 -0.45
C ASP A 29 23.98 34.36 -0.82
N GLU A 30 24.12 33.81 -2.04
CA GLU A 30 25.45 33.30 -2.47
C GLU A 30 26.48 34.42 -2.68
N LYS A 31 26.04 35.65 -3.01
CA LYS A 31 26.96 36.79 -3.12
C LYS A 31 27.39 37.33 -1.77
N GLN A 32 26.60 37.17 -0.71
CA GLN A 32 26.97 37.58 0.65
C GLN A 32 27.94 36.64 1.31
N LEU A 33 27.91 35.31 0.94
CA LEU A 33 28.90 34.32 1.39
C LEU A 33 30.31 34.59 0.84
N ALA A 34 30.43 35.24 -0.33
CA ALA A 34 31.73 35.53 -0.94
C ALA A 34 32.40 36.80 -0.37
N VAL A 35 31.68 37.61 0.42
CA VAL A 35 32.19 38.90 0.94
C VAL A 35 32.65 38.79 2.42
N SER A 36 32.28 37.72 3.16
CA SER A 36 32.68 37.53 4.53
C SER A 36 34.07 36.90 4.72
N ASP A 37 34.74 36.52 3.64
CA ASP A 37 36.04 35.85 3.66
C ASP A 37 37.23 36.79 4.03
N ALA A 38 36.95 38.08 4.31
CA ALA A 38 38.02 39.09 4.47
C ALA A 38 38.45 39.33 5.92
N THR A 39 37.89 38.63 6.93
CA THR A 39 38.31 38.81 8.36
C THR A 39 38.40 37.51 9.16
N SER A 40 38.71 36.41 8.51
CA SER A 40 39.12 35.20 9.24
C SER A 40 40.41 35.51 9.96
N GLN A 41 40.34 35.71 11.28
CA GLN A 41 41.54 35.79 12.12
C GLN A 41 42.30 34.47 11.97
N ILE A 42 43.59 34.54 11.63
CA ILE A 42 44.46 33.36 11.60
C ILE A 42 44.47 32.77 13.00
N ARG A 43 43.81 31.61 13.16
CA ARG A 43 43.77 30.85 14.40
C ARG A 43 44.90 29.83 14.36
N SER A 44 45.57 29.62 15.47
CA SER A 44 46.65 28.64 15.58
C SER A 44 46.19 27.29 16.13
N GLY A 45 45.01 27.21 16.74
CA GLY A 45 44.35 25.97 17.18
C GLY A 45 43.43 25.39 16.12
N HIS A 46 43.18 24.08 16.21
CA HIS A 46 42.28 23.36 15.33
C HIS A 46 40.82 23.42 15.84
N ILE A 47 39.86 23.51 14.95
CA ILE A 47 38.43 23.45 15.27
C ILE A 47 37.84 22.28 14.50
N GLU A 48 37.28 21.31 15.23
CA GLU A 48 36.62 20.12 14.63
C GLU A 48 35.15 20.11 14.96
N ASN A 49 34.32 19.90 13.92
CA ASN A 49 32.93 19.54 14.11
C ASN A 49 32.87 18.03 14.34
N VAL A 50 32.49 17.63 15.54
CA VAL A 50 32.43 16.24 15.95
C VAL A 50 30.99 15.76 15.89
N THR A 51 30.76 14.64 15.22
CA THR A 51 29.46 13.98 15.24
C THR A 51 29.37 13.04 16.42
N VAL A 52 28.51 13.30 17.39
CA VAL A 52 28.25 12.41 18.54
C VAL A 52 27.03 11.53 18.28
N ALA A 53 27.15 10.25 18.63
CA ALA A 53 26.03 9.30 18.52
C ALA A 53 25.20 9.26 19.81
N GLU A 54 25.80 9.51 20.98
CA GLU A 54 25.15 9.53 22.28
C GLU A 54 24.38 10.85 22.44
N ASP A 55 23.12 10.77 22.93
CA ASP A 55 22.21 11.92 23.09
C ASP A 55 21.87 12.70 21.79
N ASN A 56 22.10 12.08 20.63
CA ASN A 56 21.82 12.68 19.32
C ASN A 56 20.75 11.90 18.55
N TYR A 57 19.48 12.07 18.97
CA TYR A 57 18.30 11.34 18.48
C TYR A 57 18.13 11.36 16.95
N LEU A 58 18.43 12.49 16.29
CA LEU A 58 18.28 12.67 14.84
C LEU A 58 19.63 12.78 14.12
N GLY A 59 20.74 12.40 14.74
CA GLY A 59 22.05 12.57 14.15
C GLY A 59 22.29 14.00 13.66
N ALA A 60 21.90 14.98 14.47
CA ALA A 60 22.05 16.38 14.12
C ALA A 60 23.52 16.77 14.03
N ASP A 61 23.89 17.47 12.94
CA ASP A 61 25.27 17.87 12.72
C ASP A 61 25.35 19.26 12.06
N PHE A 62 26.48 19.96 12.27
CA PHE A 62 26.80 21.18 11.53
C PHE A 62 27.39 20.83 10.16
N VAL A 63 26.85 21.43 9.11
CA VAL A 63 27.31 21.20 7.72
C VAL A 63 28.25 22.31 7.24
N MET A 64 28.64 23.22 8.13
CA MET A 64 29.50 24.36 7.83
C MET A 64 30.93 24.15 8.37
N PRO A 65 31.94 24.86 7.80
CA PRO A 65 33.31 24.81 8.36
C PRO A 65 33.36 25.15 9.85
N GLY A 66 34.18 24.43 10.59
CA GLY A 66 34.31 24.59 12.03
C GLY A 66 34.59 26.02 12.48
N ASP A 67 35.45 26.77 11.75
CA ASP A 67 35.74 28.18 12.02
C ASP A 67 34.51 29.06 12.00
N TYR A 68 33.62 28.87 11.01
CA TYR A 68 32.38 29.64 10.89
C TYR A 68 31.43 29.33 12.05
N VAL A 69 31.26 28.05 12.36
CA VAL A 69 30.42 27.61 13.48
C VAL A 69 30.99 28.15 14.81
N ALA A 70 32.27 28.06 15.00
CA ALA A 70 32.94 28.59 16.20
C ALA A 70 32.70 30.10 16.39
N ASP A 71 32.83 30.88 15.34
CA ASP A 71 32.53 32.31 15.38
C ASP A 71 31.06 32.61 15.72
N ALA A 72 30.13 31.76 15.22
CA ALA A 72 28.72 31.90 15.47
C ALA A 72 28.28 31.53 16.89
N ILE A 73 28.92 30.52 17.52
CA ILE A 73 28.42 29.95 18.78
C ILE A 73 29.36 30.14 20.00
N LEU A 74 30.67 30.19 19.80
CA LEU A 74 31.64 30.23 20.94
C LEU A 74 31.69 31.60 21.59
N PRO A 75 31.80 31.68 22.94
CA PRO A 75 32.02 32.94 23.61
C PRO A 75 33.45 33.47 23.36
N ALA A 76 33.69 34.77 23.60
CA ALA A 76 34.92 35.42 23.29
C ALA A 76 36.17 34.78 24.00
N ASN A 77 36.00 34.28 25.22
CA ASN A 77 37.06 33.59 25.97
C ASN A 77 37.45 32.25 25.31
N ALA A 78 36.52 31.48 24.74
CA ALA A 78 36.83 30.26 23.99
C ALA A 78 37.59 30.60 22.69
N LEU A 79 37.15 31.62 21.96
CA LEU A 79 37.84 32.10 20.76
C LEU A 79 39.28 32.57 21.03
N GLN A 80 39.53 33.19 22.21
CA GLN A 80 40.88 33.54 22.64
C GLN A 80 41.77 32.32 22.92
N GLN A 81 41.19 31.24 23.47
CA GLN A 81 41.91 29.99 23.69
C GLN A 81 42.35 29.36 22.37
N ILE A 82 41.45 29.33 21.35
CA ILE A 82 41.77 28.87 20.00
C ILE A 82 42.87 29.74 19.38
N ALA A 83 42.77 31.05 19.52
CA ALA A 83 43.82 31.98 19.05
C ALA A 83 45.20 31.77 19.74
N SER A 84 45.20 31.19 20.93
CA SER A 84 46.43 30.82 21.67
C SER A 84 46.95 29.42 21.33
N GLY A 85 46.32 28.69 20.42
CA GLY A 85 46.77 27.39 19.93
C GLY A 85 46.08 26.16 20.56
N LYS A 86 45.00 26.36 21.31
CA LYS A 86 44.22 25.24 21.87
C LYS A 86 43.21 24.73 20.84
N ASP A 87 43.02 23.40 20.82
CA ASP A 87 42.05 22.74 19.96
C ASP A 87 40.64 22.76 20.57
N VAL A 88 39.61 22.83 19.74
CA VAL A 88 38.21 22.86 20.16
C VAL A 88 37.38 21.89 19.33
N ASP A 89 36.64 21.04 20.02
CA ASP A 89 35.57 20.19 19.44
C ASP A 89 34.24 20.90 19.60
N LEU A 90 33.43 20.84 18.53
CA LEU A 90 32.07 21.39 18.47
C LEU A 90 31.12 20.30 18.04
N TRP A 91 29.95 20.18 18.70
CA TRP A 91 28.91 19.25 18.28
C TRP A 91 27.50 19.73 18.58
N LEU A 92 26.52 19.05 17.98
CA LEU A 92 25.13 19.19 18.26
C LEU A 92 24.58 17.93 18.94
N GLU A 93 23.68 18.14 19.87
CA GLU A 93 22.82 17.10 20.41
C GLU A 93 21.36 17.39 20.04
N SER A 94 20.62 16.35 19.69
CA SER A 94 19.20 16.42 19.47
C SER A 94 18.48 15.49 20.45
N THR A 95 17.60 16.05 21.30
CA THR A 95 16.84 15.30 22.30
C THR A 95 15.35 15.42 22.05
N ARG A 96 14.55 14.48 22.60
CA ARG A 96 13.08 14.52 22.51
C ARG A 96 12.43 15.43 23.57
N GLU A 97 13.21 16.09 24.38
CA GLU A 97 12.74 16.92 25.48
C GLU A 97 12.27 18.30 25.00
N VAL A 98 11.05 18.36 24.52
CA VAL A 98 10.35 19.61 24.15
C VAL A 98 9.29 19.88 25.23
N SER A 99 9.20 21.14 25.72
CA SER A 99 8.18 21.53 26.68
C SER A 99 6.77 21.46 26.07
N ASP A 100 5.74 21.25 26.91
CA ASP A 100 4.34 21.20 26.45
C ASP A 100 3.93 22.50 25.75
N ASP A 101 4.39 23.65 26.23
CA ASP A 101 4.11 24.96 25.63
C ASP A 101 4.73 25.07 24.23
N ASP A 102 5.99 24.66 24.07
CA ASP A 102 6.64 24.67 22.76
C ASP A 102 6.00 23.66 21.80
N ALA A 103 5.62 22.48 22.32
CA ALA A 103 4.95 21.46 21.52
C ALA A 103 3.59 21.95 21.00
N ALA A 104 2.82 22.71 21.82
CA ALA A 104 1.56 23.32 21.41
C ALA A 104 1.75 24.38 20.32
N LEU A 105 2.80 25.21 20.43
CA LEU A 105 3.15 26.21 19.43
C LEU A 105 3.61 25.54 18.11
N ILE A 106 4.41 24.49 18.20
CA ILE A 106 4.83 23.68 17.04
C ILE A 106 3.58 23.13 16.34
N GLN A 107 2.70 22.44 17.07
CA GLN A 107 1.49 21.82 16.49
C GLN A 107 0.62 22.84 15.79
N THR A 108 0.44 24.03 16.37
CA THR A 108 -0.34 25.12 15.73
C THR A 108 0.27 25.57 14.41
N GLN A 109 1.61 25.65 14.33
CA GLN A 109 2.30 26.15 13.16
C GLN A 109 2.45 25.09 12.05
N LEU A 110 2.37 23.80 12.40
CA LEU A 110 2.42 22.72 11.42
C LEU A 110 1.19 22.74 10.49
N GLY A 111 0.01 23.15 10.99
CA GLY A 111 -1.21 23.23 10.20
C GLY A 111 -1.66 21.86 9.69
N ASP A 112 -1.76 21.70 8.36
CA ASP A 112 -2.18 20.46 7.68
C ASP A 112 -1.05 19.45 7.40
N TYR A 113 0.18 19.72 7.91
CA TYR A 113 1.28 18.77 7.84
C TYR A 113 1.18 17.73 8.94
N LEU A 114 1.53 16.49 8.62
CA LEU A 114 1.55 15.39 9.57
C LEU A 114 2.82 15.45 10.41
N PRO A 115 2.73 15.53 11.75
CA PRO A 115 3.89 15.57 12.61
C PRO A 115 4.69 14.26 12.52
N ILE A 116 6.00 14.38 12.33
CA ILE A 116 6.96 13.28 12.40
C ILE A 116 7.50 13.19 13.81
N THR A 117 8.09 14.30 14.29
CA THR A 117 8.66 14.38 15.64
C THR A 117 8.85 15.82 16.08
N SER A 118 8.94 16.02 17.41
CA SER A 118 9.47 17.24 18.02
C SER A 118 10.78 16.92 18.70
N PHE A 119 11.72 17.85 18.66
CA PHE A 119 13.06 17.67 19.21
C PHE A 119 13.65 19.01 19.65
N LYS A 120 14.66 18.96 20.50
CA LYS A 120 15.44 20.13 20.93
C LYS A 120 16.86 19.99 20.44
N LEU A 121 17.41 21.06 19.86
CA LEU A 121 18.81 21.15 19.49
C LEU A 121 19.56 21.92 20.57
N THR A 122 20.74 21.38 20.91
CA THR A 122 21.70 22.03 21.85
C THR A 122 23.07 21.89 21.27
N SER A 123 23.84 22.99 21.21
CA SER A 123 25.25 22.93 20.86
C SER A 123 26.12 22.77 22.11
N TYR A 124 27.20 22.07 21.94
CA TYR A 124 28.24 21.91 22.93
C TYR A 124 29.63 22.18 22.33
N TRP A 125 30.54 22.54 23.16
CA TRP A 125 31.93 22.69 22.78
C TRP A 125 32.84 22.27 23.93
N GLN A 126 34.07 21.84 23.60
CA GLN A 126 35.10 21.38 24.52
C GLN A 126 36.46 21.87 24.05
N VAL A 127 37.30 22.36 24.95
CA VAL A 127 38.65 22.83 24.66
C VAL A 127 39.67 21.84 25.25
N ASP A 128 40.61 21.35 24.42
CA ASP A 128 41.71 20.45 24.83
C ASP A 128 41.25 19.27 25.72
N GLY A 129 40.06 18.73 25.51
CA GLY A 129 39.53 17.64 26.33
C GLY A 129 39.07 18.03 27.75
N GLU A 130 38.90 19.34 28.05
CA GLU A 130 38.23 19.81 29.27
C GLU A 130 36.74 19.38 29.29
N ALA A 131 36.02 19.62 30.39
CA ALA A 131 34.63 19.28 30.48
C ALA A 131 33.79 20.01 29.39
N PRO A 132 32.81 19.33 28.74
CA PRO A 132 31.94 19.94 27.78
C PRO A 132 31.16 21.14 28.32
N VAL A 133 31.05 22.17 27.51
CA VAL A 133 30.31 23.39 27.84
C VAL A 133 29.14 23.52 26.90
N LYS A 134 27.95 23.74 27.47
CA LYS A 134 26.74 23.98 26.72
C LYS A 134 26.76 25.36 26.04
N GLY A 135 26.45 25.41 24.75
CA GLY A 135 26.35 26.63 23.99
C GLY A 135 25.04 27.40 24.26
N ALA A 136 24.99 28.63 23.75
CA ALA A 136 23.80 29.46 23.84
C ALA A 136 22.70 28.97 22.87
N ALA A 137 21.44 29.19 23.22
CA ALA A 137 20.31 28.86 22.38
C ALA A 137 20.17 29.81 21.16
N GLN A 138 20.88 30.88 21.11
CA GLN A 138 20.95 31.83 20.01
C GLN A 138 22.40 32.03 19.60
N THR A 139 22.63 32.06 18.30
CA THR A 139 23.95 32.38 17.75
C THR A 139 24.31 33.84 17.96
N LYS A 140 25.60 34.16 17.92
CA LYS A 140 26.06 35.54 17.99
C LYS A 140 25.72 36.31 16.71
N ASP A 141 25.32 37.56 16.89
CA ASP A 141 24.99 38.49 15.78
C ASP A 141 23.96 37.90 14.77
N ASP A 142 23.10 37.02 15.29
CA ASP A 142 22.11 36.31 14.47
C ASP A 142 22.70 35.51 13.27
N ALA A 143 23.94 35.05 13.38
CA ALA A 143 24.63 34.28 12.35
C ALA A 143 23.88 32.98 12.06
N MET A 144 23.63 32.73 10.80
CA MET A 144 22.89 31.53 10.35
C MET A 144 23.83 30.31 10.26
N VAL A 145 23.60 29.29 11.06
CA VAL A 145 24.31 28.02 10.95
C VAL A 145 23.46 27.02 10.14
N GLN A 146 24.11 26.19 9.36
CA GLN A 146 23.44 25.13 8.59
C GLN A 146 23.55 23.81 9.35
N ILE A 147 22.40 23.16 9.50
CA ILE A 147 22.24 21.90 10.24
C ILE A 147 21.74 20.83 9.28
N SER A 148 22.25 19.61 9.41
CA SER A 148 21.69 18.40 8.83
C SER A 148 21.09 17.54 9.94
N LEU A 149 19.97 16.87 9.61
CA LEU A 149 19.32 15.84 10.42
C LEU A 149 19.28 14.56 9.61
N ALA A 150 19.69 13.44 10.17
CA ALA A 150 19.50 12.12 9.58
C ALA A 150 18.05 11.67 9.84
N LEU A 151 17.25 11.55 8.79
CA LEU A 151 15.88 11.10 8.93
C LEU A 151 15.81 9.58 9.05
N PRO A 152 15.03 9.04 10.01
CA PRO A 152 14.78 7.61 10.08
C PRO A 152 13.97 7.15 8.85
N ASP A 153 14.10 5.88 8.45
CA ASP A 153 13.41 5.31 7.29
C ASP A 153 11.88 5.53 7.35
N SER A 154 11.30 5.52 8.55
CA SER A 154 9.86 5.79 8.76
C SER A 154 9.44 7.22 8.39
N ALA A 155 10.37 8.17 8.38
CA ALA A 155 10.13 9.55 7.99
C ALA A 155 10.35 9.78 6.49
N VAL A 156 10.98 8.84 5.79
CA VAL A 156 11.27 8.93 4.35
C VAL A 156 10.18 8.18 3.58
N ASN A 157 9.73 8.77 2.47
CA ASN A 157 8.76 8.09 1.60
C ASN A 157 9.51 7.25 0.55
N ALA A 158 9.20 5.96 0.48
CA ALA A 158 9.77 5.03 -0.49
C ALA A 158 8.90 4.86 -1.76
N ASP A 159 7.65 5.35 -1.77
CA ASP A 159 6.74 5.24 -2.92
C ASP A 159 7.02 6.37 -3.93
N PRO A 160 7.53 6.06 -5.14
CA PRO A 160 7.90 7.08 -6.13
C PRO A 160 6.68 7.82 -6.70
N SER A 161 5.46 7.31 -6.50
CA SER A 161 4.21 7.99 -6.92
C SER A 161 3.78 9.09 -5.95
N ILE A 162 4.43 9.20 -4.79
CA ILE A 162 4.12 10.17 -3.75
C ILE A 162 5.24 11.20 -3.65
N THR A 163 4.88 12.46 -3.76
CA THR A 163 5.77 13.58 -3.46
C THR A 163 5.63 13.95 -2.00
N ARG A 164 6.73 13.87 -1.23
CA ARG A 164 6.79 14.28 0.18
C ARG A 164 7.46 15.63 0.33
N GLU A 165 6.76 16.56 0.97
CA GLU A 165 7.26 17.86 1.36
C GLU A 165 7.49 17.88 2.88
N TYR A 166 8.62 18.45 3.33
CA TYR A 166 8.94 18.56 4.75
C TYR A 166 8.76 19.99 5.23
N LYS A 167 8.28 20.14 6.47
CA LYS A 167 8.17 21.41 7.17
C LYS A 167 8.93 21.34 8.49
N VAL A 168 9.81 22.34 8.71
CA VAL A 168 10.52 22.52 9.97
C VAL A 168 9.97 23.76 10.66
N VAL A 169 9.62 23.64 11.93
CA VAL A 169 9.19 24.74 12.79
C VAL A 169 10.19 24.88 13.92
N CYS A 170 10.67 26.10 14.17
CA CYS A 170 11.49 26.43 15.35
C CYS A 170 10.66 27.23 16.33
N VAL A 171 10.73 26.89 17.61
CA VAL A 171 10.15 27.67 18.71
C VAL A 171 11.27 28.21 19.59
N TYR A 172 11.32 29.52 19.72
CA TYR A 172 12.26 30.25 20.54
C TYR A 172 11.57 31.46 21.19
N ASP A 173 11.77 31.67 22.47
CA ASP A 173 11.19 32.78 23.24
C ASP A 173 9.65 32.93 23.04
N GLY A 174 8.94 31.76 23.12
CA GLY A 174 7.49 31.69 22.97
C GLY A 174 6.96 32.06 21.58
N LYS A 175 7.79 32.04 20.54
CA LYS A 175 7.43 32.33 19.16
C LYS A 175 7.80 31.16 18.26
N ALA A 176 6.82 30.73 17.45
CA ALA A 176 7.03 29.69 16.44
C ALA A 176 7.28 30.31 15.06
N GLN A 177 8.25 29.79 14.33
CA GLN A 177 8.61 30.20 12.98
C GLN A 177 8.85 28.98 12.09
N VAL A 178 8.30 28.99 10.86
CA VAL A 178 8.64 27.99 9.83
C VAL A 178 10.01 28.32 9.26
N ILE A 179 10.85 27.31 9.15
CA ILE A 179 12.19 27.41 8.57
C ILE A 179 12.21 26.62 7.25
N PRO A 180 12.68 27.22 6.16
CA PRO A 180 12.91 26.51 4.91
C PRO A 180 13.91 25.37 5.12
N ALA A 181 13.56 24.18 4.63
CA ALA A 181 14.38 22.97 4.72
C ALA A 181 14.46 22.28 3.36
N THR A 182 15.55 21.61 3.09
CA THR A 182 15.77 20.84 1.86
C THR A 182 16.11 19.41 2.24
N PHE A 183 15.39 18.46 1.65
CA PHE A 183 15.64 17.03 1.82
C PHE A 183 16.59 16.54 0.72
N ASP A 184 17.62 15.79 1.11
CA ASP A 184 18.54 15.12 0.21
C ASP A 184 18.24 13.62 0.23
N PRO A 185 17.67 13.05 -0.87
CA PRO A 185 17.32 11.63 -0.92
C PRO A 185 18.55 10.71 -1.07
N SER A 186 19.73 11.24 -1.35
CA SER A 186 20.93 10.42 -1.53
C SER A 186 21.48 9.88 -0.22
N ASP A 187 21.28 10.61 0.88
CA ASP A 187 21.75 10.28 2.21
C ASP A 187 20.66 10.33 3.30
N ASN A 188 19.38 10.54 2.88
CA ASN A 188 18.23 10.68 3.77
C ASN A 188 18.40 11.82 4.80
N THR A 189 19.08 12.89 4.44
CA THR A 189 19.27 14.04 5.33
C THR A 189 18.31 15.20 5.00
N LEU A 190 17.88 15.86 6.06
CA LEU A 190 17.13 17.12 5.96
C LEU A 190 18.05 18.26 6.40
N ARG A 191 18.27 19.25 5.53
CA ARG A 191 19.16 20.39 5.77
C ARG A 191 18.36 21.68 5.89
N PHE A 192 18.68 22.49 6.89
CA PHE A 192 18.09 23.82 7.08
C PHE A 192 19.09 24.77 7.75
N ARG A 193 18.79 26.06 7.67
CA ARG A 193 19.57 27.12 8.29
C ARG A 193 18.82 27.75 9.45
N THR A 194 19.49 27.97 10.56
CA THR A 194 18.90 28.61 11.75
C THR A 194 19.94 29.43 12.52
N ASN A 195 19.48 30.46 13.21
CA ASN A 195 20.22 31.19 14.21
C ASN A 195 19.72 30.89 15.63
N ARG A 196 18.88 29.83 15.78
CA ARG A 196 18.35 29.38 17.07
C ARG A 196 18.59 27.88 17.25
N LEU A 197 19.12 27.53 18.40
CA LEU A 197 19.32 26.14 18.84
C LEU A 197 18.35 25.89 20.02
N ALA A 198 17.13 25.59 19.72
CA ALA A 198 16.00 25.57 20.64
C ALA A 198 15.08 24.37 20.38
N SER A 199 13.77 24.52 20.55
CA SER A 199 12.78 23.50 20.26
C SER A 199 12.38 23.54 18.78
N PHE A 200 12.27 22.34 18.17
CA PHE A 200 11.90 22.18 16.76
C PHE A 200 10.79 21.17 16.60
N GLY A 201 9.97 21.34 15.58
CA GLY A 201 9.03 20.36 15.05
C GLY A 201 9.36 20.03 13.62
N LEU A 202 9.31 18.74 13.30
CA LEU A 202 9.43 18.20 11.94
C LEU A 202 8.11 17.56 11.54
N ALA A 203 7.61 17.90 10.37
CA ALA A 203 6.39 17.33 9.80
C ALA A 203 6.54 17.11 8.30
N CYS A 204 5.66 16.30 7.72
CA CYS A 204 5.59 16.08 6.28
C CYS A 204 4.17 16.23 5.74
N LYS A 205 4.09 16.45 4.44
CA LYS A 205 2.86 16.43 3.67
C LYS A 205 3.09 15.61 2.41
N ASP A 206 2.29 14.57 2.23
CA ASP A 206 2.34 13.70 1.08
C ASP A 206 1.28 14.08 0.06
N THR A 207 1.67 14.10 -1.22
CA THR A 207 0.75 14.35 -2.32
C THR A 207 0.93 13.31 -3.43
N ARG A 208 -0.19 12.89 -4.02
CA ARG A 208 -0.26 12.06 -5.22
C ARG A 208 -1.18 12.75 -6.21
N ASP A 209 -0.71 12.97 -7.44
CA ASP A 209 -1.48 13.67 -8.49
C ASP A 209 -2.04 15.04 -8.04
N GLY A 210 -1.27 15.77 -7.24
CA GLY A 210 -1.64 17.06 -6.67
C GLY A 210 -2.67 17.04 -5.55
N LYS A 211 -3.11 15.85 -5.09
CA LYS A 211 -4.00 15.68 -3.94
C LYS A 211 -3.21 15.27 -2.70
N THR A 212 -3.52 15.86 -1.56
CA THR A 212 -2.97 15.42 -0.28
C THR A 212 -3.44 14.00 0.01
N VAL A 213 -2.51 13.11 0.38
CA VAL A 213 -2.79 11.73 0.80
C VAL A 213 -2.39 11.55 2.25
N TYR A 214 -3.11 10.67 2.94
CA TYR A 214 -2.95 10.38 4.36
C TYR A 214 -2.73 8.88 4.56
N PRO A 215 -1.90 8.48 5.53
CA PRO A 215 -1.65 7.07 5.80
C PRO A 215 -2.84 6.38 6.46
N VAL A 216 -3.12 5.17 6.00
CA VAL A 216 -3.93 4.17 6.66
C VAL A 216 -3.00 3.09 7.20
N MET A 217 -3.04 2.86 8.50
CA MET A 217 -2.33 1.78 9.17
C MET A 217 -3.33 0.73 9.64
N VAL A 218 -3.07 -0.55 9.37
CA VAL A 218 -3.89 -1.65 9.86
C VAL A 218 -3.10 -2.41 10.93
N ARG A 219 -3.57 -2.38 12.16
CA ARG A 219 -2.96 -3.10 13.29
C ARG A 219 -3.68 -4.43 13.52
N ASN A 220 -2.98 -5.41 14.09
CA ASN A 220 -3.52 -6.75 14.41
C ASN A 220 -4.14 -7.48 13.22
N SER A 221 -3.80 -7.12 11.99
CA SER A 221 -4.16 -7.85 10.79
C SER A 221 -3.16 -8.98 10.54
N TYR A 222 -3.67 -10.11 10.06
CA TYR A 222 -2.90 -11.27 9.60
C TYR A 222 -2.91 -11.38 8.07
N ALA A 223 -3.57 -10.44 7.37
CA ALA A 223 -3.60 -10.41 5.92
C ALA A 223 -2.21 -10.06 5.34
N GLN A 224 -1.81 -10.73 4.27
CA GLN A 224 -0.59 -10.39 3.52
C GLN A 224 -0.67 -8.99 2.92
N GLN A 225 -1.85 -8.58 2.48
CA GLN A 225 -2.18 -7.24 2.02
C GLN A 225 -3.34 -6.73 2.87
N SER A 226 -3.01 -6.00 3.91
CA SER A 226 -4.02 -5.52 4.88
C SER A 226 -4.79 -4.28 4.42
N GLY A 227 -4.49 -3.73 3.25
CA GLY A 227 -5.05 -2.46 2.79
C GLY A 227 -4.41 -1.22 3.41
N GLN A 228 -3.31 -1.37 4.18
CA GLN A 228 -2.53 -0.22 4.61
C GLN A 228 -1.90 0.50 3.43
N GLY A 229 -1.82 1.82 3.48
CA GLY A 229 -1.30 2.62 2.37
C GLY A 229 -1.56 4.10 2.54
N GLN A 230 -1.38 4.85 1.46
CA GLN A 230 -1.65 6.28 1.38
C GLN A 230 -2.89 6.52 0.51
N TYR A 231 -3.87 7.23 1.03
CA TYR A 231 -5.15 7.48 0.38
C TYR A 231 -5.51 8.97 0.42
N ALA A 232 -6.12 9.47 -0.65
CA ALA A 232 -6.65 10.83 -0.65
C ALA A 232 -7.97 10.91 0.13
N ALA A 233 -8.26 12.08 0.73
CA ALA A 233 -9.55 12.30 1.35
C ALA A 233 -10.68 12.07 0.34
N GLY A 234 -11.68 11.28 0.73
CA GLY A 234 -12.80 10.87 -0.12
C GLY A 234 -12.60 9.54 -0.86
N ASP A 235 -11.40 8.96 -0.87
CA ASP A 235 -11.17 7.64 -1.45
C ASP A 235 -11.90 6.56 -0.64
N LYS A 236 -12.43 5.56 -1.34
CA LYS A 236 -12.94 4.34 -0.70
C LYS A 236 -11.75 3.47 -0.30
N VAL A 237 -11.66 3.14 0.97
CA VAL A 237 -10.61 2.30 1.55
C VAL A 237 -11.22 0.98 2.00
N THR A 238 -10.60 -0.12 1.60
CA THR A 238 -10.91 -1.46 2.10
C THR A 238 -9.71 -1.98 2.87
N VAL A 239 -9.93 -2.45 4.09
CA VAL A 239 -8.91 -3.04 4.97
C VAL A 239 -9.28 -4.48 5.29
N TYR A 240 -8.28 -5.34 5.43
CA TYR A 240 -8.44 -6.78 5.59
C TYR A 240 -7.84 -7.25 6.92
N SER A 241 -8.56 -8.15 7.59
CA SER A 241 -8.11 -8.78 8.82
C SER A 241 -7.12 -9.92 8.59
N GLY A 242 -7.29 -10.65 7.48
CA GLY A 242 -6.66 -11.93 7.25
C GLY A 242 -7.26 -13.05 8.13
N GLU A 243 -6.66 -14.23 8.06
CA GLU A 243 -7.11 -15.41 8.82
C GLU A 243 -6.26 -15.61 10.06
N ARG A 244 -6.92 -15.93 11.19
CA ARG A 244 -6.30 -16.32 12.44
C ARG A 244 -6.98 -17.59 12.96
N GLU A 245 -6.28 -18.72 12.96
CA GLU A 245 -6.80 -20.02 13.36
C GLU A 245 -7.45 -19.98 14.77
N GLY A 246 -8.69 -20.44 14.86
CA GLY A 246 -9.48 -20.45 16.11
C GLY A 246 -9.98 -19.09 16.58
N TYR A 247 -9.93 -18.06 15.73
CA TYR A 247 -10.43 -16.73 16.03
C TYR A 247 -11.25 -16.16 14.89
N MET A 248 -12.15 -15.25 15.21
CA MET A 248 -12.85 -14.42 14.23
C MET A 248 -12.79 -12.94 14.65
N VAL A 249 -13.01 -12.05 13.71
CA VAL A 249 -13.17 -10.63 14.02
C VAL A 249 -14.53 -10.41 14.66
N ASP A 250 -14.53 -9.81 15.83
CA ASP A 250 -15.75 -9.44 16.56
C ASP A 250 -16.27 -8.08 16.08
N PHE A 251 -15.38 -7.10 16.03
CA PHE A 251 -15.66 -5.77 15.47
C PHE A 251 -14.38 -5.09 14.99
N TRP A 252 -14.57 -4.05 14.19
CA TRP A 252 -13.51 -3.16 13.75
C TRP A 252 -13.57 -1.86 14.54
N SER A 253 -12.40 -1.30 14.80
CA SER A 253 -12.26 0.01 15.40
C SER A 253 -11.34 0.89 14.58
N ALA A 254 -11.58 2.21 14.61
CA ALA A 254 -10.73 3.18 13.92
C ALA A 254 -10.34 4.32 14.84
N SER A 255 -9.18 4.93 14.59
CA SER A 255 -8.73 6.13 15.25
C SER A 255 -8.26 7.14 14.18
N PRO A 256 -8.73 8.40 14.20
CA PRO A 256 -9.69 8.97 15.14
C PRO A 256 -11.12 8.45 14.90
N GLN A 257 -11.80 8.07 15.98
CA GLN A 257 -13.12 7.42 15.93
C GLN A 257 -14.23 8.35 15.41
N ASP A 258 -14.11 9.64 15.65
CA ASP A 258 -15.07 10.67 15.25
C ASP A 258 -14.98 11.02 13.75
N LYS A 259 -13.91 10.62 13.07
CA LYS A 259 -13.68 10.89 11.64
C LYS A 259 -13.92 9.70 10.72
N VAL A 260 -14.01 8.50 11.26
CA VAL A 260 -14.18 7.28 10.48
C VAL A 260 -15.51 6.63 10.80
N THR A 261 -16.33 6.45 9.77
CA THR A 261 -17.55 5.63 9.84
C THR A 261 -17.37 4.49 8.83
N PHE A 262 -17.43 3.27 9.31
CA PHE A 262 -17.40 2.11 8.44
C PHE A 262 -18.70 2.05 7.62
N THR A 263 -18.55 1.88 6.31
CA THR A 263 -19.66 1.67 5.38
C THR A 263 -19.98 0.19 5.23
N TYR A 264 -19.02 -0.65 5.56
CA TYR A 264 -19.14 -2.10 5.66
C TYR A 264 -18.22 -2.63 6.76
N GLU A 265 -18.69 -3.60 7.54
CA GLU A 265 -17.92 -4.34 8.54
C GLU A 265 -18.28 -5.83 8.43
N GLY A 266 -17.34 -6.61 7.89
CA GLY A 266 -17.41 -8.07 7.79
C GLY A 266 -16.35 -8.76 8.67
N ALA A 267 -16.38 -10.09 8.67
CA ALA A 267 -15.44 -10.90 9.44
C ALA A 267 -14.01 -10.84 8.86
N ASP A 268 -13.86 -10.55 7.58
CA ASP A 268 -12.60 -10.56 6.83
C ASP A 268 -12.14 -9.17 6.40
N CYS A 269 -13.05 -8.22 6.24
CA CYS A 269 -12.72 -6.86 5.83
C CYS A 269 -13.67 -5.80 6.40
N ALA A 270 -13.21 -4.56 6.36
CA ALA A 270 -14.03 -3.39 6.61
C ALA A 270 -13.77 -2.31 5.56
N GLU A 271 -14.78 -1.49 5.29
CA GLU A 271 -14.71 -0.41 4.31
C GLU A 271 -15.09 0.93 4.95
N PHE A 272 -14.42 1.99 4.53
CA PHE A 272 -14.74 3.35 4.93
C PHE A 272 -14.31 4.36 3.87
N VAL A 273 -14.80 5.59 3.99
CA VAL A 273 -14.34 6.72 3.17
C VAL A 273 -13.20 7.41 3.90
N MET A 274 -12.07 7.62 3.22
CA MET A 274 -10.88 8.24 3.80
C MET A 274 -11.16 9.66 4.27
N PRO A 275 -10.93 9.99 5.54
CA PRO A 275 -11.01 11.37 6.03
C PRO A 275 -9.77 12.19 5.61
N ASP A 276 -9.79 13.48 5.95
CA ASP A 276 -8.66 14.42 5.78
C ASP A 276 -7.59 14.30 6.88
N SER A 277 -7.33 13.10 7.35
CA SER A 277 -6.39 12.81 8.45
C SER A 277 -5.90 11.36 8.41
N PRO A 278 -4.75 11.05 9.03
CA PRO A 278 -4.30 9.68 9.25
C PRO A 278 -5.34 8.81 9.93
N VAL A 279 -5.40 7.54 9.54
CA VAL A 279 -6.31 6.55 10.12
C VAL A 279 -5.54 5.32 10.59
N VAL A 280 -5.86 4.85 11.78
CA VAL A 280 -5.43 3.54 12.27
C VAL A 280 -6.66 2.67 12.42
N VAL A 281 -6.70 1.54 11.72
CA VAL A 281 -7.79 0.56 11.81
C VAL A 281 -7.30 -0.69 12.53
N THR A 282 -8.14 -1.25 13.39
CA THR A 282 -7.77 -2.39 14.21
C THR A 282 -8.95 -3.36 14.32
N PRO A 283 -8.84 -4.60 13.79
CA PRO A 283 -9.79 -5.67 14.09
C PRO A 283 -9.60 -6.17 15.53
N THR A 284 -10.70 -6.38 16.23
CA THR A 284 -10.72 -7.02 17.53
C THR A 284 -11.08 -8.49 17.33
N TRP A 285 -10.23 -9.40 17.82
CA TRP A 285 -10.38 -10.82 17.64
C TRP A 285 -10.97 -11.48 18.88
N ILE A 286 -11.96 -12.36 18.67
CA ILE A 286 -12.45 -13.26 19.71
C ILE A 286 -12.08 -14.69 19.35
N ARG A 287 -11.83 -15.51 20.35
CA ARG A 287 -11.65 -16.95 20.17
C ARG A 287 -13.02 -17.57 19.92
N ILE A 288 -13.09 -18.46 18.93
CA ILE A 288 -14.31 -19.21 18.59
C ILE A 288 -14.08 -20.71 18.74
N GLY A 289 -15.17 -21.49 18.70
CA GLY A 289 -15.13 -22.93 18.53
C GLY A 289 -14.51 -23.32 17.20
N ASP A 290 -14.11 -24.58 17.08
CA ASP A 290 -13.52 -25.11 15.85
C ASP A 290 -14.59 -25.17 14.74
N VAL A 291 -14.26 -24.63 13.56
CA VAL A 291 -15.12 -24.65 12.37
C VAL A 291 -14.51 -25.58 11.34
N LYS A 292 -15.13 -26.74 11.16
CA LYS A 292 -14.67 -27.81 10.29
C LYS A 292 -15.37 -27.74 8.93
N ASP A 293 -14.61 -27.60 7.85
CA ASP A 293 -15.07 -27.90 6.49
C ASP A 293 -15.00 -29.42 6.28
N VAL A 294 -16.16 -30.07 6.20
CA VAL A 294 -16.25 -31.52 6.00
C VAL A 294 -16.36 -31.83 4.52
N THR A 295 -15.26 -32.25 3.90
CA THR A 295 -15.18 -32.48 2.45
C THR A 295 -15.53 -33.91 2.01
N ASP A 296 -15.52 -34.86 2.93
CA ASP A 296 -15.66 -36.28 2.63
C ASP A 296 -17.02 -36.82 3.13
N VAL A 297 -18.10 -36.25 2.58
CA VAL A 297 -19.47 -36.66 2.89
C VAL A 297 -20.00 -37.65 1.85
N SER A 298 -20.75 -38.65 2.32
CA SER A 298 -21.51 -39.54 1.43
C SER A 298 -22.60 -38.74 0.74
N GLY A 299 -22.57 -38.66 -0.61
CA GLY A 299 -23.52 -37.82 -1.37
C GLY A 299 -22.85 -36.70 -2.12
N ASN A 300 -21.53 -36.57 -2.05
CA ASN A 300 -20.79 -35.55 -2.81
C ASN A 300 -20.26 -36.12 -4.14
N ALA A 301 -21.15 -36.27 -5.12
CA ALA A 301 -20.89 -36.98 -6.39
C ALA A 301 -19.87 -36.26 -7.31
N LEU A 302 -19.61 -34.96 -7.09
CA LEU A 302 -18.71 -34.14 -7.89
C LEU A 302 -17.53 -33.60 -7.07
N HIS A 303 -17.32 -34.13 -5.88
CA HIS A 303 -16.31 -33.64 -4.95
C HIS A 303 -16.38 -32.11 -4.78
N ALA A 304 -17.63 -31.59 -4.69
CA ALA A 304 -17.86 -30.17 -4.43
C ALA A 304 -17.23 -29.76 -3.10
N ARG A 305 -16.51 -28.65 -3.10
CA ARG A 305 -15.81 -28.14 -1.93
C ARG A 305 -16.04 -26.65 -1.76
N LEU A 306 -16.04 -26.20 -0.52
CA LEU A 306 -15.94 -24.81 -0.16
C LEU A 306 -14.44 -24.43 -0.13
N VAL A 307 -14.11 -23.29 -0.72
CA VAL A 307 -12.74 -22.73 -0.68
C VAL A 307 -12.55 -21.91 0.59
N ASP A 308 -13.60 -21.21 1.01
CA ASP A 308 -13.64 -20.50 2.29
C ASP A 308 -13.49 -21.46 3.47
N LYS A 309 -12.81 -21.04 4.56
CA LYS A 309 -12.53 -21.90 5.72
C LYS A 309 -12.66 -21.15 7.05
N GLY A 310 -12.75 -21.91 8.13
CA GLY A 310 -12.68 -21.39 9.49
C GLY A 310 -13.75 -20.34 9.78
N ALA A 311 -13.34 -19.24 10.41
CA ALA A 311 -14.22 -18.16 10.82
C ALA A 311 -14.91 -17.44 9.65
N ALA A 312 -14.20 -17.27 8.51
CA ALA A 312 -14.76 -16.66 7.32
C ALA A 312 -15.93 -17.50 6.77
N LEU A 313 -15.75 -18.82 6.71
CA LEU A 313 -16.82 -19.75 6.32
C LEU A 313 -18.00 -19.69 7.28
N ALA A 314 -17.74 -19.69 8.60
CA ALA A 314 -18.79 -19.59 9.61
C ALA A 314 -19.61 -18.30 9.45
N GLY A 315 -18.98 -17.15 9.26
CA GLY A 315 -19.65 -15.86 9.08
C GLY A 315 -20.57 -15.82 7.87
N LYS A 316 -20.17 -16.49 6.78
CA LYS A 316 -20.95 -16.55 5.53
C LYS A 316 -22.12 -17.53 5.58
N VAL A 317 -22.05 -18.57 6.44
CA VAL A 317 -22.99 -19.72 6.40
C VAL A 317 -23.92 -19.77 7.60
N LEU A 318 -23.40 -19.56 8.81
CA LEU A 318 -24.17 -19.75 10.04
C LEU A 318 -25.20 -18.63 10.24
N ASP A 319 -26.38 -19.01 10.72
CA ASP A 319 -27.33 -18.02 11.23
C ASP A 319 -26.86 -17.43 12.58
N ASN A 320 -27.54 -16.39 13.06
CA ASN A 320 -27.15 -15.69 14.28
C ASN A 320 -27.13 -16.61 15.51
N GLU A 321 -28.07 -17.58 15.63
CA GLU A 321 -28.14 -18.48 16.76
C GLU A 321 -26.94 -19.45 16.77
N ALA A 322 -26.65 -20.05 15.63
CA ALA A 322 -25.49 -20.93 15.46
C ALA A 322 -24.17 -20.15 15.66
N MET A 323 -24.09 -18.94 15.14
CA MET A 323 -22.92 -18.08 15.31
C MET A 323 -22.66 -17.73 16.77
N ASP A 324 -23.70 -17.42 17.54
CA ASP A 324 -23.57 -17.13 18.99
C ASP A 324 -23.06 -18.36 19.76
N LEU A 325 -23.49 -19.58 19.39
CA LEU A 325 -22.97 -20.81 19.97
C LEU A 325 -21.48 -21.01 19.64
N VAL A 326 -21.08 -20.76 18.39
CA VAL A 326 -19.66 -20.86 17.95
C VAL A 326 -18.81 -19.79 18.64
N LYS A 327 -19.29 -18.56 18.79
CA LYS A 327 -18.66 -17.50 19.61
C LYS A 327 -18.55 -17.93 21.07
N GLY A 328 -19.48 -18.74 21.58
CA GLY A 328 -19.45 -19.35 22.89
C GLY A 328 -18.47 -20.54 23.03
N GLY A 329 -17.80 -20.95 21.96
CA GLY A 329 -16.80 -22.03 21.94
C GLY A 329 -17.34 -23.39 21.47
N MET A 330 -18.58 -23.46 20.95
CA MET A 330 -19.14 -24.68 20.36
C MET A 330 -18.48 -24.95 19.00
N GLU A 331 -18.27 -26.24 18.67
CA GLU A 331 -17.78 -26.65 17.34
C GLU A 331 -18.89 -26.55 16.29
N ALA A 332 -18.52 -26.17 15.06
CA ALA A 332 -19.38 -26.21 13.89
C ALA A 332 -18.79 -27.13 12.82
N SER A 333 -19.63 -27.86 12.12
CA SER A 333 -19.28 -28.61 10.90
C SER A 333 -20.09 -28.02 9.74
N ILE A 334 -19.44 -27.71 8.63
CA ILE A 334 -20.07 -27.15 7.43
C ILE A 334 -19.66 -28.01 6.24
N TRP A 335 -20.62 -28.38 5.35
CA TRP A 335 -20.32 -29.21 4.19
C TRP A 335 -21.25 -28.93 3.02
N LEU A 336 -20.77 -29.30 1.82
CA LEU A 336 -21.55 -29.37 0.58
C LEU A 336 -21.86 -30.82 0.23
N GLU A 337 -23.11 -31.03 -0.20
CA GLU A 337 -23.51 -32.23 -0.93
C GLU A 337 -23.73 -31.86 -2.39
N SER A 338 -23.34 -32.73 -3.32
CA SER A 338 -23.59 -32.57 -4.74
C SER A 338 -24.19 -33.83 -5.33
N SER A 339 -25.34 -33.74 -5.97
CA SER A 339 -25.94 -34.84 -6.68
C SER A 339 -26.06 -34.57 -8.18
N ARG A 340 -26.07 -35.62 -9.00
CA ARG A 340 -26.27 -35.51 -10.44
C ARG A 340 -27.74 -35.45 -10.76
N GLY A 341 -28.08 -34.59 -11.72
CA GLY A 341 -29.43 -34.35 -12.16
C GLY A 341 -30.17 -33.30 -11.35
N VAL A 342 -31.14 -32.71 -11.92
CA VAL A 342 -32.01 -31.66 -11.38
C VAL A 342 -33.48 -32.01 -11.66
N THR A 343 -34.43 -31.22 -11.18
CA THR A 343 -35.83 -31.41 -11.51
C THR A 343 -36.13 -31.11 -13.00
N ASP A 344 -37.21 -31.68 -13.55
CA ASP A 344 -37.61 -31.39 -14.95
C ASP A 344 -37.83 -29.88 -15.18
N ALA A 345 -38.32 -29.16 -14.19
CA ALA A 345 -38.53 -27.72 -14.26
C ALA A 345 -37.22 -26.95 -14.34
N ASP A 346 -36.22 -27.35 -13.51
CA ASP A 346 -34.92 -26.73 -13.53
C ASP A 346 -34.13 -27.07 -14.79
N ALA A 347 -34.22 -28.33 -15.27
CA ALA A 347 -33.64 -28.74 -16.55
C ALA A 347 -34.21 -27.89 -17.73
N ALA A 348 -35.50 -27.59 -17.73
CA ALA A 348 -36.10 -26.73 -18.73
C ALA A 348 -35.58 -25.28 -18.64
N ALA A 349 -35.41 -24.75 -17.44
CA ALA A 349 -34.81 -23.43 -17.20
C ALA A 349 -33.36 -23.37 -17.68
N ILE A 350 -32.56 -24.40 -17.37
CA ILE A 350 -31.17 -24.55 -17.81
C ILE A 350 -31.10 -24.56 -19.34
N ALA A 351 -31.92 -25.41 -19.97
CA ALA A 351 -31.99 -25.52 -21.45
C ALA A 351 -32.31 -24.17 -22.13
N GLY A 352 -33.18 -23.38 -21.51
CA GLY A 352 -33.51 -22.02 -21.97
C GLY A 352 -32.33 -21.02 -21.85
N ALA A 353 -31.39 -21.24 -20.95
CA ALA A 353 -30.26 -20.35 -20.69
C ALA A 353 -28.97 -20.77 -21.41
N LEU A 354 -28.88 -22.00 -21.94
CA LEU A 354 -27.70 -22.55 -22.59
C LEU A 354 -27.21 -21.77 -23.81
N GLY A 355 -28.14 -21.17 -24.58
CA GLY A 355 -27.77 -20.47 -25.82
C GLY A 355 -26.99 -21.38 -26.78
N ASP A 356 -25.76 -21.03 -27.11
CA ASP A 356 -24.86 -21.77 -28.00
C ASP A 356 -23.83 -22.66 -27.26
N TRP A 357 -24.00 -22.83 -25.95
CA TRP A 357 -23.17 -23.69 -25.11
C TRP A 357 -23.71 -25.13 -25.11
N THR A 358 -22.80 -26.07 -24.90
CA THR A 358 -23.15 -27.49 -24.79
C THR A 358 -23.26 -27.87 -23.31
N LEU A 359 -24.38 -28.45 -22.92
CA LEU A 359 -24.60 -28.96 -21.58
C LEU A 359 -23.59 -30.11 -21.29
N ALA A 360 -22.81 -29.99 -20.24
CA ALA A 360 -21.91 -31.04 -19.79
C ALA A 360 -22.52 -31.87 -18.67
N GLU A 361 -23.08 -31.20 -17.65
CA GLU A 361 -23.62 -31.87 -16.47
C GLU A 361 -24.65 -31.00 -15.76
N GLU A 362 -25.69 -31.63 -15.24
CA GLU A 362 -26.68 -31.02 -14.35
C GLU A 362 -26.40 -31.49 -12.92
N ILE A 363 -26.43 -30.55 -11.97
CA ILE A 363 -26.02 -30.75 -10.60
C ILE A 363 -27.02 -30.09 -9.66
N ASP A 364 -27.33 -30.77 -8.56
CA ASP A 364 -27.95 -30.14 -7.39
C ASP A 364 -26.91 -29.98 -6.30
N LEU A 365 -26.77 -28.75 -5.77
CA LEU A 365 -25.86 -28.41 -4.67
C LEU A 365 -26.68 -28.08 -3.43
N ALA A 366 -26.36 -28.75 -2.32
CA ALA A 366 -26.96 -28.50 -1.03
C ALA A 366 -25.89 -28.17 0.01
N LEU A 367 -26.06 -27.03 0.68
CA LEU A 367 -25.17 -26.58 1.76
C LEU A 367 -25.80 -26.90 3.10
N PHE A 368 -25.01 -27.41 4.02
CA PHE A 368 -25.44 -27.76 5.37
C PHE A 368 -24.44 -27.24 6.41
N TYR A 369 -24.96 -27.02 7.61
CA TYR A 369 -24.12 -26.93 8.80
C TYR A 369 -24.71 -27.73 9.96
N GLU A 370 -23.85 -28.11 10.92
CA GLU A 370 -24.23 -28.72 12.18
C GLU A 370 -23.53 -27.99 13.33
N VAL A 371 -24.31 -27.55 14.31
CA VAL A 371 -23.84 -26.95 15.58
C VAL A 371 -24.68 -27.57 16.71
N ASP A 372 -24.03 -27.97 17.78
CA ASP A 372 -24.72 -28.60 18.94
C ASP A 372 -25.64 -29.80 18.56
N GLY A 373 -25.22 -30.61 17.56
CA GLY A 373 -25.98 -31.74 17.08
C GLY A 373 -27.23 -31.39 16.25
N LYS A 374 -27.46 -30.13 15.94
CA LYS A 374 -28.56 -29.68 15.10
C LYS A 374 -28.03 -29.41 13.68
N THR A 375 -28.50 -30.21 12.73
CA THR A 375 -28.19 -30.03 11.30
C THR A 375 -29.21 -29.07 10.65
N VAL A 376 -28.73 -28.12 9.88
CA VAL A 376 -29.54 -27.14 9.15
C VAL A 376 -29.09 -27.12 7.69
N GLN A 377 -30.04 -27.16 6.76
CA GLN A 377 -29.80 -26.92 5.34
C GLN A 377 -29.87 -25.42 5.05
N VAL A 378 -28.87 -24.91 4.33
CA VAL A 378 -28.74 -23.50 3.95
C VAL A 378 -29.10 -23.37 2.47
N HIS A 379 -30.18 -22.66 2.15
CA HIS A 379 -30.59 -22.41 0.76
C HIS A 379 -29.99 -21.08 0.23
N GLU A 380 -29.75 -20.14 1.13
CA GLU A 380 -29.15 -18.84 0.86
C GLU A 380 -28.10 -18.53 1.95
N ALA A 381 -26.86 -18.33 1.54
CA ALA A 381 -25.77 -17.92 2.43
C ALA A 381 -25.84 -16.40 2.71
N ASN A 382 -25.28 -15.96 3.82
CA ASN A 382 -25.24 -14.54 4.20
C ASN A 382 -24.42 -13.70 3.22
N GLU A 383 -23.37 -14.33 2.65
CA GLU A 383 -22.45 -13.74 1.66
C GLU A 383 -22.06 -14.80 0.61
N PRO A 384 -21.62 -14.41 -0.61
CA PRO A 384 -21.16 -15.36 -1.60
C PRO A 384 -20.02 -16.23 -1.10
N LEU A 385 -20.10 -17.52 -1.41
CA LEU A 385 -19.11 -18.55 -1.12
C LEU A 385 -18.40 -18.96 -2.41
N VAL A 386 -17.11 -19.24 -2.31
CA VAL A 386 -16.35 -19.80 -3.41
C VAL A 386 -16.51 -21.33 -3.40
N VAL A 387 -17.11 -21.87 -4.45
CA VAL A 387 -17.35 -23.29 -4.65
C VAL A 387 -16.39 -23.82 -5.71
N SER A 388 -15.82 -24.99 -5.47
CA SER A 388 -14.95 -25.73 -6.37
C SER A 388 -15.54 -27.10 -6.68
N LEU A 389 -15.63 -27.47 -7.96
CA LEU A 389 -16.10 -28.75 -8.46
C LEU A 389 -14.98 -29.47 -9.21
N THR A 390 -14.83 -30.77 -9.00
CA THR A 390 -13.90 -31.57 -9.82
C THR A 390 -14.65 -32.15 -11.02
N LEU A 391 -14.26 -31.75 -12.24
CA LEU A 391 -14.84 -32.21 -13.47
C LEU A 391 -14.30 -33.58 -13.88
N SER A 392 -15.16 -34.43 -14.42
CA SER A 392 -14.78 -35.74 -14.95
C SER A 392 -14.00 -35.64 -16.26
N ASP A 393 -13.24 -36.69 -16.61
CA ASP A 393 -12.52 -36.79 -17.88
C ASP A 393 -13.49 -36.70 -19.10
N SER A 394 -14.72 -37.17 -18.97
CA SER A 394 -15.74 -37.04 -20.02
C SER A 394 -16.17 -35.60 -20.21
N THR A 395 -16.20 -34.80 -19.15
CA THR A 395 -16.54 -33.37 -19.19
C THR A 395 -15.37 -32.54 -19.71
N THR A 396 -14.15 -32.83 -19.27
CA THR A 396 -12.94 -32.11 -19.72
C THR A 396 -12.56 -32.48 -21.16
N GLY A 397 -12.78 -33.72 -21.59
CA GLY A 397 -12.55 -34.20 -22.97
C GLY A 397 -11.09 -34.08 -23.42
N ASP A 398 -10.83 -34.43 -24.68
CA ASP A 398 -9.51 -34.22 -25.31
C ASP A 398 -9.42 -32.80 -25.87
N THR A 399 -8.54 -32.00 -25.25
CA THR A 399 -8.30 -30.59 -25.64
C THR A 399 -7.01 -30.42 -26.45
N SER A 400 -6.42 -31.52 -26.96
CA SER A 400 -5.15 -31.44 -27.71
C SER A 400 -5.19 -30.61 -29.01
N LYS A 401 -6.39 -30.35 -29.53
CA LYS A 401 -6.62 -29.58 -30.78
C LYS A 401 -7.72 -28.51 -30.65
N LYS A 402 -8.14 -28.20 -29.44
CA LYS A 402 -9.21 -27.24 -29.18
C LYS A 402 -9.05 -26.64 -27.78
N THR A 403 -9.43 -25.38 -27.66
CA THR A 403 -9.57 -24.73 -26.36
C THR A 403 -11.01 -24.89 -25.89
N ARG A 404 -11.22 -25.41 -24.68
CA ARG A 404 -12.52 -25.55 -24.05
C ARG A 404 -12.72 -24.49 -22.98
N SER A 405 -13.80 -23.73 -23.10
CA SER A 405 -14.26 -22.78 -22.08
C SER A 405 -15.45 -23.36 -21.34
N TYR A 406 -15.63 -22.95 -20.07
CA TYR A 406 -16.73 -23.40 -19.24
C TYR A 406 -17.55 -22.24 -18.72
N GLU A 407 -18.86 -22.49 -18.57
CA GLU A 407 -19.81 -21.62 -17.90
C GLU A 407 -20.61 -22.40 -16.87
N VAL A 408 -21.02 -21.72 -15.79
CA VAL A 408 -21.92 -22.26 -14.78
C VAL A 408 -23.27 -21.57 -14.90
N ILE A 409 -24.34 -22.35 -15.01
CA ILE A 409 -25.73 -21.85 -15.01
C ILE A 409 -26.32 -22.24 -13.66
N ARG A 410 -26.84 -21.27 -12.91
CA ARG A 410 -27.58 -21.48 -11.66
C ARG A 410 -29.07 -21.29 -11.90
N VAL A 411 -29.89 -22.19 -11.36
CA VAL A 411 -31.34 -21.99 -11.29
C VAL A 411 -31.75 -21.80 -9.84
N HIS A 412 -32.42 -20.70 -9.56
CA HIS A 412 -32.99 -20.39 -8.27
C HIS A 412 -34.36 -19.76 -8.45
N ASP A 413 -35.37 -20.21 -7.68
CA ASP A 413 -36.77 -19.80 -7.83
C ASP A 413 -37.26 -19.87 -9.26
N GLY A 414 -36.89 -20.94 -10.00
CA GLY A 414 -37.28 -21.19 -11.38
C GLY A 414 -36.66 -20.22 -12.41
N LYS A 415 -35.65 -19.42 -12.01
CA LYS A 415 -34.92 -18.50 -12.90
C LYS A 415 -33.50 -18.96 -13.11
N ALA A 416 -33.11 -19.14 -14.38
CA ALA A 416 -31.74 -19.44 -14.74
C ALA A 416 -30.90 -18.15 -14.85
N SER A 417 -29.65 -18.20 -14.35
CA SER A 417 -28.67 -17.12 -14.49
C SER A 417 -27.30 -17.73 -14.75
N VAL A 418 -26.54 -17.10 -15.63
CA VAL A 418 -25.12 -17.46 -15.86
C VAL A 418 -24.26 -16.87 -14.76
N ILE A 419 -23.35 -17.68 -14.21
CA ILE A 419 -22.39 -17.29 -13.18
C ILE A 419 -20.99 -17.39 -13.78
N HIS A 420 -20.18 -16.37 -13.55
CA HIS A 420 -18.79 -16.39 -13.96
C HIS A 420 -18.02 -17.51 -13.25
N SER A 421 -17.22 -18.27 -14.02
CA SER A 421 -16.44 -19.37 -13.51
C SER A 421 -15.02 -19.35 -14.06
N SER A 422 -14.08 -19.96 -13.33
CA SER A 422 -12.71 -20.18 -13.77
C SER A 422 -12.40 -21.67 -13.73
N PHE A 423 -11.63 -22.15 -14.73
CA PHE A 423 -11.25 -23.56 -14.85
C PHE A 423 -9.74 -23.72 -14.77
N ASP A 424 -9.30 -24.57 -13.85
CA ASP A 424 -7.93 -25.04 -13.75
C ASP A 424 -7.81 -26.39 -14.48
N ALA A 425 -7.07 -26.40 -15.60
CA ALA A 425 -6.91 -27.57 -16.43
C ALA A 425 -6.02 -28.64 -15.81
N ASP A 426 -5.06 -28.27 -14.98
CA ASP A 426 -4.13 -29.20 -14.31
C ASP A 426 -4.85 -29.95 -13.18
N ALA A 427 -5.62 -29.23 -12.39
CA ALA A 427 -6.44 -29.78 -11.31
C ALA A 427 -7.79 -30.33 -11.77
N LYS A 428 -8.22 -30.05 -13.01
CA LYS A 428 -9.57 -30.30 -13.55
C LYS A 428 -10.68 -29.71 -12.67
N THR A 429 -10.44 -28.54 -12.12
CA THR A 429 -11.28 -27.92 -11.11
C THR A 429 -11.96 -26.69 -11.69
N LEU A 430 -13.29 -26.64 -11.58
CA LEU A 430 -14.13 -25.50 -11.94
C LEU A 430 -14.49 -24.75 -10.67
N THR A 431 -14.19 -23.45 -10.61
CA THR A 431 -14.42 -22.60 -9.45
C THR A 431 -15.35 -21.45 -9.81
N PHE A 432 -16.32 -21.17 -8.93
CA PHE A 432 -17.29 -20.07 -9.10
C PHE A 432 -17.77 -19.56 -7.73
N GLU A 433 -18.36 -18.37 -7.71
CA GLU A 433 -18.94 -17.78 -6.52
C GLU A 433 -20.46 -17.90 -6.53
N THR A 434 -21.06 -18.26 -5.40
CA THR A 434 -22.52 -18.31 -5.24
C THR A 434 -22.96 -18.12 -3.79
N ASP A 435 -24.11 -17.49 -3.64
CA ASP A 435 -24.86 -17.33 -2.39
C ASP A 435 -26.10 -18.21 -2.30
N ARG A 436 -26.43 -18.97 -3.36
CA ARG A 436 -27.64 -19.80 -3.47
C ARG A 436 -27.28 -21.24 -3.71
N PHE A 437 -27.95 -22.16 -3.03
CA PHE A 437 -27.72 -23.59 -3.11
C PHE A 437 -28.98 -24.28 -3.58
N SER A 438 -28.94 -24.77 -4.82
CA SER A 438 -30.07 -25.38 -5.57
C SER A 438 -29.54 -26.04 -6.84
N ALA A 439 -30.29 -25.99 -7.96
CA ALA A 439 -29.92 -26.58 -9.23
C ALA A 439 -28.87 -25.73 -9.99
N TYR A 440 -27.91 -26.44 -10.57
CA TYR A 440 -26.84 -25.88 -11.41
C TYR A 440 -26.64 -26.72 -12.66
N ALA A 441 -25.99 -26.12 -13.66
CA ALA A 441 -25.41 -26.83 -14.78
C ALA A 441 -24.00 -26.33 -15.09
N VAL A 442 -23.16 -27.27 -15.50
CA VAL A 442 -21.88 -26.96 -16.14
C VAL A 442 -22.10 -27.05 -17.65
N ALA A 443 -21.79 -26.00 -18.37
CA ALA A 443 -21.80 -25.98 -19.82
C ALA A 443 -20.40 -25.69 -20.37
N TYR A 444 -20.13 -26.13 -21.60
CA TYR A 444 -18.85 -25.84 -22.24
C TYR A 444 -19.05 -25.42 -23.70
N LYS A 445 -17.98 -24.75 -24.21
CA LYS A 445 -17.88 -24.38 -25.61
C LYS A 445 -16.46 -24.65 -26.09
N ASP A 446 -16.33 -25.35 -27.22
CA ASP A 446 -15.08 -25.66 -27.83
C ASP A 446 -14.75 -24.66 -28.96
N ALA A 447 -13.58 -24.02 -28.89
CA ALA A 447 -13.00 -23.27 -29.99
C ALA A 447 -11.90 -24.13 -30.63
N VAL A 448 -11.96 -24.28 -31.95
CA VAL A 448 -10.93 -25.00 -32.71
C VAL A 448 -9.73 -24.07 -32.82
N ASP A 449 -8.54 -24.53 -32.38
CA ASP A 449 -7.30 -23.89 -32.75
C ASP A 449 -7.09 -24.09 -34.25
N GLU A 450 -7.38 -23.10 -35.06
CA GLU A 450 -6.96 -23.07 -36.45
C GLU A 450 -5.42 -22.94 -36.47
N GLY A 451 -4.76 -24.08 -36.28
CA GLY A 451 -3.31 -24.20 -36.36
C GLY A 451 -2.84 -23.74 -37.72
N ILE A 452 -1.92 -22.81 -37.73
CA ILE A 452 -1.06 -22.45 -38.86
C ILE A 452 -0.38 -23.73 -39.39
N GLY A 453 -0.97 -24.33 -40.41
CA GLY A 453 -0.45 -25.54 -41.01
C GLY A 453 -1.08 -25.87 -42.36
N GLY A 454 -0.78 -25.11 -43.38
CA GLY A 454 -1.11 -25.40 -44.77
C GLY A 454 -0.20 -24.64 -45.73
N THR A 455 0.96 -25.23 -45.99
CA THR A 455 1.78 -24.85 -47.17
C THR A 455 1.02 -25.19 -48.41
N THR A 456 0.58 -24.19 -49.19
CA THR A 456 0.43 -24.27 -50.63
C THR A 456 1.13 -23.06 -51.22
N GLU A 457 2.16 -23.38 -52.02
CA GLU A 457 2.79 -22.45 -52.95
C GLU A 457 1.74 -21.84 -53.87
N ASP A 458 1.75 -20.58 -54.13
CA ASP A 458 2.12 -19.88 -55.36
C ASP A 458 1.41 -18.51 -55.52
N ASP A 459 2.25 -17.60 -56.08
CA ASP A 459 1.94 -16.37 -56.82
C ASP A 459 1.41 -15.08 -56.12
N GLY A 460 2.41 -14.28 -55.82
CA GLY A 460 2.56 -12.89 -56.28
C GLY A 460 1.39 -11.91 -56.16
N LYS A 461 1.32 -11.11 -55.11
CA LYS A 461 1.19 -9.65 -55.18
C LYS A 461 0.87 -9.04 -53.78
N ALA A 462 1.80 -8.24 -53.29
CA ALA A 462 1.50 -7.33 -52.14
C ALA A 462 0.46 -6.29 -52.54
N PRO A 463 -0.40 -5.86 -51.60
CA PRO A 463 -0.20 -4.53 -51.12
C PRO A 463 -0.22 -4.46 -49.57
N ALA A 464 0.54 -3.50 -49.08
CA ALA A 464 0.61 -3.05 -47.71
C ALA A 464 -0.76 -2.59 -47.20
N GLN A 465 -1.11 -2.98 -45.95
CA GLN A 465 -2.10 -2.26 -45.18
C GLN A 465 -1.91 -2.54 -43.69
N ASP A 466 -1.75 -1.49 -43.01
CA ASP A 466 -1.79 -1.04 -41.64
C ASP A 466 -2.30 -2.03 -40.55
N ASP A 467 -1.40 -2.27 -39.57
CA ASP A 467 -1.59 -3.09 -38.36
C ASP A 467 -2.31 -2.35 -37.18
N ASP A 468 -3.06 -1.28 -37.45
CA ASP A 468 -3.68 -0.48 -36.39
C ASP A 468 -5.13 -0.84 -36.01
N ASP A 469 -5.78 -1.78 -36.70
CA ASP A 469 -7.21 -2.10 -36.47
C ASP A 469 -7.48 -3.21 -35.44
N ALA A 470 -6.49 -3.99 -35.04
CA ALA A 470 -6.69 -5.09 -34.08
C ALA A 470 -6.81 -4.61 -32.61
N LEU A 471 -6.25 -3.46 -32.28
CA LEU A 471 -6.28 -2.92 -30.92
C LEU A 471 -7.58 -2.15 -30.63
N ASN A 472 -8.19 -1.56 -31.64
CA ASN A 472 -9.45 -0.78 -31.50
C ASN A 472 -10.73 -1.65 -31.41
N SER A 473 -10.66 -2.90 -31.85
CA SER A 473 -11.80 -3.84 -31.76
C SER A 473 -11.98 -4.39 -30.34
N LEU A 474 -10.91 -4.45 -29.53
CA LEU A 474 -11.00 -4.92 -28.13
C LEU A 474 -11.55 -3.85 -27.16
N LEU A 475 -11.46 -2.57 -27.53
CA LEU A 475 -11.93 -1.44 -26.71
C LEU A 475 -13.41 -1.08 -26.92
N ALA A 476 -14.06 -1.63 -27.97
CA ALA A 476 -15.45 -1.30 -28.29
C ALA A 476 -16.50 -2.22 -27.64
N MET A 477 -16.09 -3.24 -26.88
CA MET A 477 -17.01 -4.17 -26.20
C MET A 477 -17.17 -3.95 -24.69
N THR A 478 -16.61 -2.88 -24.12
CA THR A 478 -16.85 -2.51 -22.71
C THR A 478 -17.95 -1.45 -22.61
N GLY A 479 -19.17 -1.85 -22.90
CA GLY A 479 -20.36 -1.13 -22.48
C GLY A 479 -20.64 -1.44 -21.01
N ASP A 480 -20.45 -0.42 -20.19
CA ASP A 480 -21.10 -0.13 -18.91
C ASP A 480 -21.54 -1.33 -18.05
N VAL A 481 -20.58 -1.94 -17.32
CA VAL A 481 -20.82 -2.72 -16.10
C VAL A 481 -19.72 -2.35 -15.10
N SER A 482 -20.11 -1.71 -14.01
CA SER A 482 -19.24 -1.44 -12.87
C SER A 482 -18.77 -2.75 -12.23
N MET A 483 -17.56 -3.19 -12.54
CA MET A 483 -16.91 -4.31 -11.87
C MET A 483 -16.23 -3.83 -10.59
N PRO A 484 -16.32 -4.59 -9.48
CA PRO A 484 -15.51 -4.31 -8.30
C PRO A 484 -14.03 -4.49 -8.63
N THR A 485 -13.24 -3.49 -8.30
CA THR A 485 -11.80 -3.35 -8.59
C THR A 485 -10.92 -4.49 -8.05
N THR A 486 -11.42 -5.34 -7.18
CA THR A 486 -10.72 -6.49 -6.59
C THR A 486 -10.44 -7.62 -7.59
N LEU A 487 -11.30 -7.83 -8.60
CA LEU A 487 -11.10 -8.89 -9.62
C LEU A 487 -10.02 -8.53 -10.66
N VAL A 488 -9.84 -7.24 -10.96
CA VAL A 488 -8.82 -6.78 -11.92
C VAL A 488 -7.40 -6.94 -11.35
N LEU A 489 -7.22 -6.75 -10.03
CA LEU A 489 -5.92 -6.91 -9.36
C LEU A 489 -5.50 -8.38 -9.24
N ALA A 490 -6.43 -9.31 -9.05
CA ALA A 490 -6.12 -10.74 -9.02
C ALA A 490 -5.69 -11.28 -10.39
N ALA A 491 -6.30 -10.80 -11.48
CA ALA A 491 -5.91 -11.18 -12.84
C ALA A 491 -4.53 -10.62 -13.24
N LEU A 492 -4.18 -9.41 -12.78
CA LEU A 492 -2.86 -8.80 -13.02
C LEU A 492 -1.75 -9.48 -12.19
N ALA A 493 -2.06 -9.94 -10.97
CA ALA A 493 -1.11 -10.70 -10.14
C ALA A 493 -0.82 -12.07 -10.72
N ALA A 494 -1.82 -12.78 -11.26
CA ALA A 494 -1.63 -14.06 -11.92
C ALA A 494 -0.79 -13.94 -13.21
N LEU A 495 -0.97 -12.85 -13.97
CA LEU A 495 -0.21 -12.59 -15.20
C LEU A 495 1.27 -12.25 -14.91
N SER A 496 1.54 -11.55 -13.80
CA SER A 496 2.92 -11.22 -13.38
C SER A 496 3.68 -12.44 -12.87
N ILE A 497 3.03 -13.38 -12.19
CA ILE A 497 3.63 -14.64 -11.74
C ILE A 497 3.98 -15.53 -12.95
N LEU A 498 3.12 -15.57 -13.98
CA LEU A 498 3.38 -16.34 -15.20
C LEU A 498 4.56 -15.79 -16.01
N LEU A 499 4.74 -14.47 -16.05
CA LEU A 499 5.86 -13.80 -16.74
C LEU A 499 7.19 -13.99 -16.02
N VAL A 500 7.21 -14.05 -14.69
CA VAL A 500 8.41 -14.32 -13.90
C VAL A 500 8.82 -15.79 -14.00
N ALA A 501 7.86 -16.71 -13.97
CA ALA A 501 8.14 -18.15 -14.14
C ALA A 501 8.69 -18.50 -15.54
N ARG A 502 8.30 -17.74 -16.57
CA ARG A 502 8.85 -17.91 -17.93
C ARG A 502 10.28 -17.36 -18.09
N ARG A 503 10.70 -16.37 -17.30
CA ARG A 503 12.06 -15.82 -17.32
C ARG A 503 13.09 -16.67 -16.54
N LEU A 504 12.66 -17.57 -15.68
CA LEU A 504 13.55 -18.47 -14.93
C LEU A 504 13.79 -19.83 -15.59
N ARG A 505 13.29 -20.03 -16.81
CA ARG A 505 13.48 -21.26 -17.62
C ARG A 505 14.25 -21.04 -18.93
N VAL A 506 15.06 -19.99 -18.97
CA VAL A 506 16.06 -19.82 -20.06
C VAL A 506 17.44 -19.78 -19.43
#